data_a88425049d7808771366e27f0b0579bf
#
_entry.id   a88425049d7808771366e27f0b0579bf
#
_cell.length_a   1.000
_cell.length_b   1.000
_cell.length_c   1.000
_cell.angle_alpha   90.00
_cell.angle_beta   90.00
_cell.angle_gamma   90.00
#
_symmetry.space_group_name_H-M   'P 1'
#
loop_
_entity.id
_entity.type
_entity.pdbx_description
1 polymer ?
#
loop_
_entity_poly.entity_id
_entity_poly.type
_entity_poly.pdbx_seq_one_letter_code
_entity_poly.pdbx_strand_id
1 'polypeptide(L)'
;MASTAPERRTRRRRRSRSGADDGRAPIAREAWTRLAACTAAAALLQLDGTVITVALPSVARSLHVSNSSTALILSAYFAAYALMLFPGGRLVDRLGARWVSLIGLGIFAVGAALGAIVSDLPLLCLTRVLQGIGAGLVSPAALAGAVSGFPPERRGTALGIWGASAGMANLIGPLLGGILTVAFGWRADWWALVPLAAAAAYGVVAHVPTLVHEVGQEGRGRVLGPTVAAAAGVAALTFAVMIGTFYLAEQYLQKTVHYSALGASAVLVVVALFVGAAAPLAGGLVDRRGERMPTVLGFLGAGLGMAILAIPGVSLDGIGTGFALIPIGLGLGMLFVPVSRAALNATPDASHGRVSAILSAARLLGAAIGAGLAGAALSGGPSSSTVHTALAVAAGSCLLVGLPLAAQFGRALPRPQVA
;
A
#
# COMPACT_ATOMS: atom_id res chain seq x y z
N MET A 1 -62.34 -60.40 18.51
CA MET A 1 -61.32 -59.86 19.43
C MET A 1 -60.00 -59.91 18.71
N ALA A 2 -59.57 -58.80 18.09
CA ALA A 2 -58.34 -58.68 17.31
C ALA A 2 -57.39 -57.74 18.01
N SER A 3 -56.24 -58.30 18.43
CA SER A 3 -55.15 -57.58 19.04
C SER A 3 -54.18 -57.05 17.89
N THR A 4 -54.06 -55.75 17.73
CA THR A 4 -53.15 -55.16 16.85
C THR A 4 -51.88 -54.71 17.61
N ALA A 5 -50.72 -55.32 17.29
CA ALA A 5 -49.43 -54.93 17.79
C ALA A 5 -48.85 -53.78 16.88
N PRO A 6 -48.16 -52.74 17.40
CA PRO A 6 -47.57 -51.72 16.58
C PRO A 6 -46.18 -52.13 16.15
N GLU A 7 -45.93 -52.00 14.82
CA GLU A 7 -44.65 -52.08 14.15
C GLU A 7 -43.65 -51.01 14.67
N ARG A 8 -42.57 -51.44 15.28
CA ARG A 8 -41.40 -50.61 15.57
C ARG A 8 -40.62 -50.32 14.31
N ARG A 9 -40.84 -49.15 13.65
CA ARG A 9 -39.99 -48.60 12.62
C ARG A 9 -38.67 -48.16 13.24
N THR A 10 -37.62 -48.93 13.08
CA THR A 10 -36.22 -48.53 13.34
C THR A 10 -35.82 -47.45 12.38
N ARG A 11 -35.94 -46.17 12.77
CA ARG A 11 -35.30 -45.03 12.10
C ARG A 11 -33.81 -45.15 12.27
N ARG A 12 -33.12 -45.75 11.32
CA ARG A 12 -31.68 -45.69 11.12
C ARG A 12 -31.31 -44.22 10.92
N ARG A 13 -30.88 -43.51 11.97
CA ARG A 13 -30.28 -42.18 11.87
C ARG A 13 -29.02 -42.31 11.00
N ARG A 14 -29.13 -41.94 9.73
CA ARG A 14 -28.01 -41.57 8.89
C ARG A 14 -27.35 -40.40 9.59
N ARG A 15 -26.29 -40.62 10.36
CA ARG A 15 -25.34 -39.59 10.72
C ARG A 15 -24.69 -39.14 9.43
N SER A 16 -25.22 -38.08 8.80
CA SER A 16 -24.48 -37.30 7.84
C SER A 16 -23.25 -36.76 8.57
N ARG A 17 -22.10 -37.23 8.18
CA ARG A 17 -20.84 -36.53 8.45
C ARG A 17 -20.93 -35.18 7.74
N SER A 18 -21.52 -34.18 8.38
CA SER A 18 -21.25 -32.81 8.08
C SER A 18 -19.82 -32.56 8.55
N GLY A 19 -18.86 -32.64 7.63
CA GLY A 19 -17.61 -31.93 7.82
C GLY A 19 -17.98 -30.52 8.25
N ALA A 20 -17.27 -29.98 9.19
CA ALA A 20 -17.39 -28.59 9.61
C ALA A 20 -17.07 -27.71 8.38
N ASP A 21 -18.07 -27.48 7.56
CA ASP A 21 -18.09 -26.42 6.58
C ASP A 21 -18.23 -25.14 7.40
N ASP A 22 -17.13 -24.40 7.48
CA ASP A 22 -17.09 -23.09 8.12
C ASP A 22 -18.14 -22.23 7.41
N GLY A 23 -19.33 -22.07 7.97
CA GLY A 23 -20.56 -21.52 7.40
C GLY A 23 -20.47 -20.13 6.74
N ARG A 24 -19.39 -19.91 6.02
CA ARG A 24 -19.08 -18.71 5.25
C ARG A 24 -19.44 -18.94 3.79
N ALA A 25 -20.48 -18.27 3.33
CA ALA A 25 -20.84 -18.27 1.91
C ALA A 25 -19.60 -17.99 1.03
N PRO A 26 -19.46 -18.72 -0.11
CA PRO A 26 -18.35 -18.48 -1.03
C PRO A 26 -18.42 -17.05 -1.56
N ILE A 27 -17.27 -16.35 -1.63
CA ILE A 27 -17.16 -15.02 -2.24
C ILE A 27 -17.45 -15.16 -3.73
N ALA A 28 -18.35 -14.35 -4.24
CA ALA A 28 -18.70 -14.33 -5.64
C ALA A 28 -17.45 -14.10 -6.53
N ARG A 29 -17.38 -14.79 -7.66
CA ARG A 29 -16.28 -14.66 -8.63
C ARG A 29 -16.08 -13.20 -9.06
N GLU A 30 -17.17 -12.46 -9.17
CA GLU A 30 -17.16 -11.04 -9.54
C GLU A 30 -16.38 -10.16 -8.53
N ALA A 31 -16.40 -10.49 -7.24
CA ALA A 31 -15.63 -9.78 -6.24
C ALA A 31 -14.11 -9.96 -6.45
N TRP A 32 -13.68 -11.16 -6.83
CA TRP A 32 -12.29 -11.46 -7.13
C TRP A 32 -11.79 -10.77 -8.40
N THR A 33 -12.58 -10.74 -9.47
CA THR A 33 -12.23 -10.04 -10.72
C THR A 33 -12.19 -8.52 -10.51
N ARG A 34 -13.09 -7.98 -9.70
CA ARG A 34 -13.09 -6.57 -9.28
C ARG A 34 -11.84 -6.23 -8.48
N LEU A 35 -11.51 -7.08 -7.49
CA LEU A 35 -10.27 -6.93 -6.72
C LEU A 35 -9.05 -6.91 -7.64
N ALA A 36 -8.95 -7.84 -8.57
CA ALA A 36 -7.83 -7.92 -9.52
C ALA A 36 -7.71 -6.65 -10.38
N ALA A 37 -8.83 -6.16 -10.93
CA ALA A 37 -8.85 -4.94 -11.75
C ALA A 37 -8.42 -3.70 -10.96
N CYS A 38 -8.97 -3.49 -9.76
CA CYS A 38 -8.60 -2.37 -8.89
C CYS A 38 -7.15 -2.47 -8.40
N THR A 39 -6.70 -3.68 -8.10
CA THR A 39 -5.32 -3.96 -7.67
C THR A 39 -4.33 -3.67 -8.79
N ALA A 40 -4.63 -4.05 -10.04
CA ALA A 40 -3.79 -3.74 -11.19
C ALA A 40 -3.68 -2.22 -11.42
N ALA A 41 -4.79 -1.48 -11.28
CA ALA A 41 -4.78 -0.02 -11.38
C ALA A 41 -3.91 0.64 -10.28
N ALA A 42 -3.99 0.16 -9.04
CA ALA A 42 -3.15 0.66 -7.95
C ALA A 42 -1.67 0.28 -8.12
N ALA A 43 -1.39 -0.94 -8.58
CA ALA A 43 -0.03 -1.42 -8.82
C ALA A 43 0.68 -0.60 -9.91
N LEU A 44 -0.05 -0.13 -10.93
CA LEU A 44 0.48 0.76 -11.96
C LEU A 44 1.04 2.06 -11.37
N LEU A 45 0.36 2.66 -10.38
CA LEU A 45 0.82 3.90 -9.75
C LEU A 45 2.12 3.70 -8.95
N GLN A 46 2.26 2.54 -8.30
CA GLN A 46 3.48 2.18 -7.58
C GLN A 46 4.63 1.87 -8.54
N LEU A 47 4.32 1.18 -9.64
CA LEU A 47 5.26 0.87 -10.70
C LEU A 47 5.83 2.16 -11.32
N ASP A 48 4.97 3.13 -11.66
CA ASP A 48 5.39 4.43 -12.22
C ASP A 48 6.40 5.15 -11.31
N GLY A 49 6.12 5.20 -10.00
CA GLY A 49 7.03 5.86 -9.05
C GLY A 49 8.42 5.23 -9.00
N THR A 50 8.54 3.94 -9.26
CA THR A 50 9.81 3.20 -9.16
C THR A 50 10.53 3.00 -10.49
N VAL A 51 9.80 2.79 -11.58
CA VAL A 51 10.36 2.70 -12.95
C VAL A 51 11.15 3.96 -13.29
N ILE A 52 10.56 5.12 -13.09
CA ILE A 52 11.14 6.42 -13.49
C ILE A 52 12.36 6.78 -12.66
N THR A 53 12.47 6.35 -11.41
CA THR A 53 13.65 6.63 -10.58
C THR A 53 14.95 6.13 -11.21
N VAL A 54 14.91 4.97 -11.87
CA VAL A 54 16.09 4.40 -12.55
C VAL A 54 16.45 5.16 -13.82
N ALA A 55 15.47 5.76 -14.49
CA ALA A 55 15.66 6.54 -15.69
C ALA A 55 16.28 7.94 -15.47
N LEU A 56 16.17 8.50 -14.23
CA LEU A 56 16.58 9.90 -13.95
C LEU A 56 17.99 10.27 -14.40
N PRO A 57 19.05 9.45 -14.21
CA PRO A 57 20.38 9.79 -14.71
C PRO A 57 20.44 9.86 -16.24
N SER A 58 19.66 9.06 -16.95
CA SER A 58 19.57 9.11 -18.41
C SER A 58 18.78 10.32 -18.90
N VAL A 59 17.72 10.71 -18.18
CA VAL A 59 16.99 11.96 -18.40
C VAL A 59 17.91 13.16 -18.20
N ALA A 60 18.69 13.22 -17.11
CA ALA A 60 19.62 14.31 -16.83
C ALA A 60 20.61 14.52 -17.97
N ARG A 61 21.21 13.44 -18.47
CA ARG A 61 22.14 13.47 -19.61
C ARG A 61 21.46 13.92 -20.90
N SER A 62 20.27 13.39 -21.19
CA SER A 62 19.54 13.68 -22.43
C SER A 62 19.02 15.13 -22.51
N LEU A 63 18.58 15.68 -21.37
CA LEU A 63 18.06 17.05 -21.29
C LEU A 63 19.12 18.08 -20.90
N HIS A 64 20.39 17.66 -20.73
CA HIS A 64 21.52 18.53 -20.31
C HIS A 64 21.24 19.30 -19.01
N VAL A 65 20.59 18.65 -18.04
CA VAL A 65 20.26 19.22 -16.72
C VAL A 65 21.04 18.52 -15.60
N SER A 66 21.13 19.16 -14.43
CA SER A 66 21.78 18.53 -13.28
C SER A 66 20.98 17.37 -12.73
N ASN A 67 21.64 16.37 -12.14
CA ASN A 67 20.96 15.26 -11.47
C ASN A 67 20.03 15.75 -10.34
N SER A 68 20.38 16.84 -9.65
CA SER A 68 19.52 17.44 -8.63
C SER A 68 18.22 18.02 -9.20
N SER A 69 18.27 18.57 -10.42
CA SER A 69 17.07 19.10 -11.08
C SER A 69 16.07 18.00 -11.47
N THR A 70 16.54 16.78 -11.71
CA THR A 70 15.63 15.66 -12.03
C THR A 70 14.77 15.23 -10.84
N ALA A 71 15.15 15.58 -9.60
CA ALA A 71 14.30 15.37 -8.44
C ALA A 71 12.94 16.09 -8.55
N LEU A 72 12.88 17.20 -9.33
CA LEU A 72 11.63 17.91 -9.60
C LEU A 72 10.60 17.04 -10.34
N ILE A 73 11.06 16.10 -11.17
CA ILE A 73 10.20 15.15 -11.89
C ILE A 73 9.40 14.29 -10.92
N LEU A 74 10.05 13.77 -9.87
CA LEU A 74 9.39 12.97 -8.83
C LEU A 74 8.56 13.86 -7.91
N SER A 75 9.09 15.00 -7.50
CA SER A 75 8.39 15.94 -6.61
C SER A 75 7.10 16.46 -7.22
N ALA A 76 7.09 16.80 -8.51
CA ALA A 76 5.90 17.25 -9.23
C ALA A 76 4.79 16.20 -9.23
N TYR A 77 5.15 14.92 -9.47
CA TYR A 77 4.22 13.80 -9.41
C TYR A 77 3.63 13.62 -8.01
N PHE A 78 4.49 13.48 -7.00
CA PHE A 78 4.01 13.21 -5.63
C PHE A 78 3.24 14.39 -5.03
N ALA A 79 3.61 15.63 -5.34
CA ALA A 79 2.88 16.81 -4.89
C ALA A 79 1.46 16.85 -5.49
N ALA A 80 1.36 16.69 -6.82
CA ALA A 80 0.06 16.65 -7.49
C ALA A 80 -0.80 15.46 -7.03
N TYR A 81 -0.18 14.30 -6.84
CA TYR A 81 -0.82 13.11 -6.30
C TYR A 81 -1.40 13.38 -4.91
N ALA A 82 -0.61 13.93 -3.98
CA ALA A 82 -1.04 14.24 -2.63
C ALA A 82 -2.18 15.25 -2.60
N LEU A 83 -2.08 16.33 -3.38
CA LEU A 83 -3.11 17.37 -3.49
C LEU A 83 -4.44 16.81 -4.02
N MET A 84 -4.38 15.84 -4.95
CA MET A 84 -5.58 15.30 -5.59
C MET A 84 -6.26 14.17 -4.79
N LEU A 85 -5.62 13.63 -3.74
CA LEU A 85 -6.21 12.55 -2.93
C LEU A 85 -7.56 12.94 -2.32
N PHE A 86 -7.67 14.13 -1.72
CA PHE A 86 -8.91 14.57 -1.08
C PHE A 86 -10.04 14.87 -2.08
N PRO A 87 -9.81 15.64 -3.15
CA PRO A 87 -10.79 15.78 -4.23
C PRO A 87 -11.18 14.43 -4.82
N GLY A 88 -10.18 13.55 -5.08
CA GLY A 88 -10.39 12.21 -5.60
C GLY A 88 -11.30 11.36 -4.72
N GLY A 89 -11.04 11.33 -3.42
CA GLY A 89 -11.88 10.60 -2.46
C GLY A 89 -13.33 11.08 -2.44
N ARG A 90 -13.55 12.41 -2.47
CA ARG A 90 -14.91 12.98 -2.58
C ARG A 90 -15.59 12.64 -3.90
N LEU A 91 -14.80 12.59 -4.98
CA LEU A 91 -15.31 12.24 -6.29
C LEU A 91 -15.72 10.77 -6.35
N VAL A 92 -14.97 9.88 -5.70
CA VAL A 92 -15.33 8.45 -5.55
C VAL A 92 -16.67 8.29 -4.84
N ASP A 93 -16.88 9.03 -3.75
CA ASP A 93 -18.15 8.98 -3.00
C ASP A 93 -19.35 9.47 -3.83
N ARG A 94 -19.12 10.36 -4.82
CA ARG A 94 -20.18 10.93 -5.69
C ARG A 94 -20.39 10.16 -6.98
N LEU A 95 -19.32 9.81 -7.67
CA LEU A 95 -19.36 9.21 -9.02
C LEU A 95 -19.15 7.71 -9.02
N GLY A 96 -18.72 7.16 -7.87
CA GLY A 96 -18.36 5.76 -7.74
C GLY A 96 -16.93 5.45 -8.21
N ALA A 97 -16.40 4.32 -7.74
CA ALA A 97 -15.03 3.90 -7.98
C ALA A 97 -14.69 3.70 -9.47
N ARG A 98 -15.66 3.21 -10.26
CA ARG A 98 -15.47 2.95 -11.69
C ARG A 98 -15.12 4.21 -12.47
N TRP A 99 -15.98 5.23 -12.42
CA TRP A 99 -15.81 6.45 -13.22
C TRP A 99 -14.57 7.23 -12.79
N VAL A 100 -14.32 7.33 -11.49
CA VAL A 100 -13.15 8.05 -11.00
C VAL A 100 -11.85 7.33 -11.39
N SER A 101 -11.83 5.98 -11.35
CA SER A 101 -10.68 5.22 -11.85
C SER A 101 -10.43 5.45 -13.33
N LEU A 102 -11.48 5.44 -14.17
CA LEU A 102 -11.36 5.64 -15.62
C LEU A 102 -10.88 7.04 -15.97
N ILE A 103 -11.43 8.09 -15.34
CA ILE A 103 -10.99 9.46 -15.51
C ILE A 103 -9.52 9.59 -15.09
N GLY A 104 -9.17 9.04 -13.91
CA GLY A 104 -7.80 9.10 -13.41
C GLY A 104 -6.80 8.35 -14.28
N LEU A 105 -7.13 7.14 -14.76
CA LEU A 105 -6.29 6.37 -15.68
C LEU A 105 -6.14 7.06 -17.04
N GLY A 106 -7.20 7.72 -17.54
CA GLY A 106 -7.13 8.51 -18.76
C GLY A 106 -6.17 9.68 -18.65
N ILE A 107 -6.30 10.49 -17.57
CA ILE A 107 -5.38 11.61 -17.30
C ILE A 107 -3.94 11.10 -17.13
N PHE A 108 -3.76 9.99 -16.41
CA PHE A 108 -2.45 9.38 -16.20
C PHE A 108 -1.82 8.93 -17.52
N ALA A 109 -2.57 8.25 -18.38
CA ALA A 109 -2.10 7.78 -19.68
C ALA A 109 -1.73 8.94 -20.62
N VAL A 110 -2.52 10.02 -20.65
CA VAL A 110 -2.21 11.24 -21.41
C VAL A 110 -0.93 11.86 -20.88
N GLY A 111 -0.80 12.00 -19.55
CA GLY A 111 0.44 12.50 -18.93
C GLY A 111 1.66 11.65 -19.29
N ALA A 112 1.52 10.31 -19.29
CA ALA A 112 2.58 9.39 -19.68
C ALA A 112 2.94 9.55 -21.18
N ALA A 113 1.97 9.56 -22.08
CA ALA A 113 2.21 9.74 -23.51
C ALA A 113 2.91 11.08 -23.83
N LEU A 114 2.47 12.16 -23.19
CA LEU A 114 3.13 13.47 -23.32
C LEU A 114 4.55 13.45 -22.75
N GLY A 115 4.76 12.80 -21.58
CA GLY A 115 6.09 12.67 -20.97
C GLY A 115 7.10 11.93 -21.85
N ALA A 116 6.62 10.99 -22.67
CA ALA A 116 7.47 10.25 -23.61
C ALA A 116 7.96 11.07 -24.81
N ILE A 117 7.29 12.17 -25.16
CA ILE A 117 7.61 12.98 -26.34
C ILE A 117 8.25 14.34 -26.03
N VAL A 118 8.09 14.87 -24.82
CA VAL A 118 8.67 16.16 -24.44
C VAL A 118 10.20 16.11 -24.35
N SER A 119 10.84 17.28 -24.60
CA SER A 119 12.30 17.39 -24.72
C SER A 119 12.92 18.43 -23.79
N ASP A 120 12.15 18.95 -22.82
CA ASP A 120 12.65 19.87 -21.80
C ASP A 120 12.12 19.52 -20.40
N LEU A 121 12.85 19.93 -19.37
CA LEU A 121 12.54 19.59 -17.98
C LEU A 121 11.23 20.23 -17.48
N PRO A 122 10.91 21.51 -17.73
CA PRO A 122 9.65 22.12 -17.30
C PRO A 122 8.42 21.40 -17.84
N LEU A 123 8.39 21.10 -19.14
CA LEU A 123 7.29 20.35 -19.74
C LEU A 123 7.21 18.92 -19.19
N LEU A 124 8.35 18.27 -18.97
CA LEU A 124 8.38 16.95 -18.34
C LEU A 124 7.79 16.99 -16.91
N CYS A 125 8.13 18.00 -16.12
CA CYS A 125 7.51 18.21 -14.79
C CYS A 125 6.00 18.46 -14.90
N LEU A 126 5.53 19.19 -15.93
CA LEU A 126 4.10 19.41 -16.14
C LEU A 126 3.36 18.10 -16.47
N THR A 127 3.96 17.23 -17.29
CA THR A 127 3.38 15.90 -17.57
C THR A 127 3.34 15.04 -16.31
N ARG A 128 4.31 15.17 -15.40
CA ARG A 128 4.30 14.51 -14.09
C ARG A 128 3.19 15.04 -13.17
N VAL A 129 2.89 16.34 -13.24
CA VAL A 129 1.71 16.91 -12.55
C VAL A 129 0.43 16.24 -13.05
N LEU A 130 0.25 16.08 -14.38
CA LEU A 130 -0.91 15.39 -14.95
C LEU A 130 -0.99 13.94 -14.46
N GLN A 131 0.12 13.18 -14.52
CA GLN A 131 0.16 11.82 -14.00
C GLN A 131 -0.17 11.76 -12.51
N GLY A 132 0.34 12.71 -11.71
CA GLY A 132 0.04 12.82 -10.28
C GLY A 132 -1.44 13.09 -10.00
N ILE A 133 -2.08 13.96 -10.79
CA ILE A 133 -3.54 14.20 -10.73
C ILE A 133 -4.28 12.89 -11.01
N GLY A 134 -3.94 12.19 -12.09
CA GLY A 134 -4.51 10.89 -12.43
C GLY A 134 -4.34 9.88 -11.28
N ALA A 135 -3.15 9.78 -10.72
CA ALA A 135 -2.84 8.89 -9.60
C ALA A 135 -3.66 9.20 -8.34
N GLY A 136 -3.83 10.49 -8.02
CA GLY A 136 -4.63 10.93 -6.87
C GLY A 136 -6.12 10.63 -7.00
N LEU A 137 -6.63 10.50 -8.22
CA LEU A 137 -8.00 10.01 -8.49
C LEU A 137 -8.07 8.48 -8.39
N VAL A 138 -7.14 7.75 -9.02
CA VAL A 138 -7.15 6.28 -9.08
C VAL A 138 -6.94 5.67 -7.69
N SER A 139 -6.04 6.19 -6.87
CA SER A 139 -5.65 5.58 -5.60
C SER A 139 -6.83 5.36 -4.63
N PRO A 140 -7.64 6.36 -4.27
CA PRO A 140 -8.80 6.14 -3.40
C PRO A 140 -9.88 5.30 -4.10
N ALA A 141 -10.06 5.44 -5.41
CA ALA A 141 -11.04 4.69 -6.18
C ALA A 141 -10.68 3.19 -6.24
N ALA A 142 -9.42 2.87 -6.48
CA ALA A 142 -8.94 1.50 -6.53
C ALA A 142 -9.06 0.80 -5.16
N LEU A 143 -8.73 1.49 -4.06
CA LEU A 143 -8.86 0.92 -2.72
C LEU A 143 -10.34 0.67 -2.35
N ALA A 144 -11.22 1.64 -2.59
CA ALA A 144 -12.65 1.50 -2.35
C ALA A 144 -13.27 0.40 -3.21
N GLY A 145 -12.91 0.36 -4.51
CA GLY A 145 -13.38 -0.65 -5.44
C GLY A 145 -12.91 -2.06 -5.10
N ALA A 146 -11.66 -2.22 -4.66
CA ALA A 146 -11.08 -3.52 -4.30
C ALA A 146 -11.86 -4.24 -3.20
N VAL A 147 -12.39 -3.52 -2.22
CA VAL A 147 -13.13 -4.11 -1.09
C VAL A 147 -14.64 -4.18 -1.31
N SER A 148 -15.18 -3.49 -2.32
CA SER A 148 -16.63 -3.30 -2.49
C SER A 148 -17.44 -4.57 -2.77
N GLY A 149 -16.80 -5.68 -3.08
CA GLY A 149 -17.47 -6.98 -3.28
C GLY A 149 -17.28 -7.96 -2.13
N PHE A 150 -16.59 -7.54 -1.06
CA PHE A 150 -16.24 -8.41 0.06
C PHE A 150 -17.03 -8.02 1.31
N PRO A 151 -17.60 -9.00 2.03
CA PRO A 151 -18.22 -8.73 3.30
C PRO A 151 -17.17 -8.20 4.31
N PRO A 152 -17.57 -7.37 5.29
CA PRO A 152 -16.65 -6.73 6.22
C PRO A 152 -15.65 -7.68 6.89
N GLU A 153 -16.09 -8.91 7.20
CA GLU A 153 -15.31 -9.95 7.87
C GLU A 153 -14.19 -10.51 6.98
N ARG A 154 -14.29 -10.35 5.65
CA ARG A 154 -13.35 -10.90 4.65
C ARG A 154 -12.60 -9.82 3.86
N ARG A 155 -12.74 -8.56 4.21
CA ARG A 155 -11.99 -7.44 3.61
C ARG A 155 -10.48 -7.54 3.87
N GLY A 156 -10.09 -8.19 4.96
CA GLY A 156 -8.67 -8.44 5.27
C GLY A 156 -7.97 -9.27 4.19
N THR A 157 -8.61 -10.31 3.68
CA THR A 157 -8.07 -11.12 2.58
C THR A 157 -7.90 -10.30 1.30
N ALA A 158 -8.91 -9.50 0.93
CA ALA A 158 -8.84 -8.61 -0.25
C ALA A 158 -7.70 -7.59 -0.11
N LEU A 159 -7.58 -6.94 1.05
CA LEU A 159 -6.55 -5.95 1.34
C LEU A 159 -5.14 -6.59 1.44
N GLY A 160 -5.06 -7.86 1.85
CA GLY A 160 -3.81 -8.62 1.83
C GLY A 160 -3.26 -8.81 0.43
N ILE A 161 -4.11 -9.19 -0.51
CA ILE A 161 -3.74 -9.34 -1.94
C ILE A 161 -3.39 -7.98 -2.55
N TRP A 162 -4.18 -6.95 -2.24
CA TRP A 162 -3.93 -5.58 -2.68
C TRP A 162 -2.58 -5.05 -2.15
N GLY A 163 -2.25 -5.31 -0.90
CA GLY A 163 -0.96 -4.92 -0.29
C GLY A 163 0.23 -5.68 -0.88
N ALA A 164 0.08 -6.99 -1.15
CA ALA A 164 1.11 -7.79 -1.79
C ALA A 164 1.44 -7.29 -3.20
N SER A 165 0.43 -6.87 -3.96
CA SER A 165 0.63 -6.33 -5.31
C SER A 165 1.42 -5.02 -5.33
N ALA A 166 1.23 -4.16 -4.33
CA ALA A 166 2.01 -2.93 -4.18
C ALA A 166 3.50 -3.25 -3.91
N GLY A 167 3.77 -4.24 -3.06
CA GLY A 167 5.13 -4.74 -2.83
C GLY A 167 5.78 -5.30 -4.09
N MET A 168 5.04 -6.10 -4.86
CA MET A 168 5.51 -6.64 -6.14
C MET A 168 5.78 -5.55 -7.18
N ALA A 169 4.93 -4.53 -7.27
CA ALA A 169 5.12 -3.40 -8.18
C ALA A 169 6.41 -2.63 -7.85
N ASN A 170 6.69 -2.41 -6.57
CA ASN A 170 7.92 -1.76 -6.12
C ASN A 170 9.18 -2.59 -6.41
N LEU A 171 9.08 -3.92 -6.42
CA LEU A 171 10.17 -4.83 -6.76
C LEU A 171 10.42 -4.88 -8.27
N ILE A 172 9.35 -4.99 -9.06
CA ILE A 172 9.41 -5.13 -10.52
C ILE A 172 9.80 -3.80 -11.19
N GLY A 173 9.39 -2.66 -10.59
CA GLY A 173 9.58 -1.34 -11.18
C GLY A 173 11.02 -1.02 -11.57
N PRO A 174 12.00 -1.07 -10.66
CA PRO A 174 13.39 -0.78 -10.99
C PRO A 174 13.97 -1.72 -12.03
N LEU A 175 13.59 -3.00 -12.01
CA LEU A 175 14.03 -3.99 -12.99
C LEU A 175 13.49 -3.66 -14.39
N LEU A 176 12.18 -3.39 -14.47
CA LEU A 176 11.52 -3.03 -15.73
C LEU A 176 12.08 -1.71 -16.28
N GLY A 177 12.19 -0.67 -15.44
CA GLY A 177 12.76 0.61 -15.83
C GLY A 177 14.22 0.50 -16.29
N GLY A 178 15.02 -0.30 -15.59
CA GLY A 178 16.41 -0.55 -15.99
C GLY A 178 16.51 -1.21 -17.37
N ILE A 179 15.70 -2.25 -17.62
CA ILE A 179 15.66 -2.95 -18.92
C ILE A 179 15.20 -1.99 -20.02
N LEU A 180 14.10 -1.27 -19.81
CA LEU A 180 13.53 -0.36 -20.81
C LEU A 180 14.49 0.80 -21.12
N THR A 181 15.06 1.43 -20.08
CA THR A 181 16.00 2.53 -20.24
C THR A 181 17.25 2.11 -20.99
N VAL A 182 17.81 0.93 -20.71
CA VAL A 182 19.03 0.43 -21.37
C VAL A 182 18.75 0.01 -22.82
N ALA A 183 17.64 -0.69 -23.08
CA ALA A 183 17.33 -1.24 -24.39
C ALA A 183 16.76 -0.21 -25.38
N PHE A 184 15.92 0.73 -24.90
CA PHE A 184 15.12 1.64 -25.76
C PHE A 184 15.25 3.11 -25.36
N GLY A 185 16.04 3.42 -24.34
CA GLY A 185 16.18 4.78 -23.80
C GLY A 185 15.05 5.14 -22.80
N TRP A 186 15.29 6.19 -22.02
CA TRP A 186 14.43 6.61 -20.91
C TRP A 186 12.97 6.91 -21.30
N ARG A 187 12.72 7.31 -22.55
CA ARG A 187 11.36 7.58 -23.05
C ARG A 187 10.49 6.31 -23.09
N ALA A 188 11.09 5.14 -23.22
CA ALA A 188 10.38 3.86 -23.20
C ALA A 188 9.69 3.58 -21.86
N ASP A 189 10.23 4.11 -20.76
CA ASP A 189 9.63 3.97 -19.43
C ASP A 189 8.25 4.64 -19.37
N TRP A 190 8.13 5.84 -19.97
CA TRP A 190 6.85 6.54 -20.10
C TRP A 190 5.91 5.87 -21.10
N TRP A 191 6.44 5.43 -22.26
CA TRP A 191 5.62 4.73 -23.26
C TRP A 191 5.05 3.42 -22.72
N ALA A 192 5.78 2.68 -21.89
CA ALA A 192 5.31 1.41 -21.30
C ALA A 192 4.11 1.62 -20.35
N LEU A 193 4.00 2.78 -19.71
CA LEU A 193 2.88 3.10 -18.82
C LEU A 193 1.54 3.26 -19.58
N VAL A 194 1.58 3.65 -20.86
CA VAL A 194 0.37 3.89 -21.65
C VAL A 194 -0.44 2.60 -21.87
N PRO A 195 0.13 1.52 -22.43
CA PRO A 195 -0.62 0.26 -22.59
C PRO A 195 -0.99 -0.37 -21.25
N LEU A 196 -0.16 -0.20 -20.20
CA LEU A 196 -0.52 -0.67 -18.88
C LEU A 196 -1.72 0.08 -18.28
N ALA A 197 -1.80 1.40 -18.49
CA ALA A 197 -2.95 2.19 -18.07
C ALA A 197 -4.21 1.80 -18.87
N ALA A 198 -4.08 1.55 -20.17
CA ALA A 198 -5.17 1.07 -21.02
C ALA A 198 -5.67 -0.33 -20.57
N ALA A 199 -4.76 -1.25 -20.26
CA ALA A 199 -5.11 -2.57 -19.74
C ALA A 199 -5.82 -2.48 -18.37
N ALA A 200 -5.34 -1.61 -17.47
CA ALA A 200 -5.99 -1.35 -16.18
C ALA A 200 -7.39 -0.75 -16.39
N ALA A 201 -7.54 0.21 -17.30
CA ALA A 201 -8.83 0.81 -17.63
C ALA A 201 -9.81 -0.22 -18.21
N TYR A 202 -9.34 -1.10 -19.09
CA TYR A 202 -10.16 -2.21 -19.58
C TYR A 202 -10.63 -3.12 -18.44
N GLY A 203 -9.73 -3.50 -17.52
CA GLY A 203 -10.10 -4.28 -16.34
C GLY A 203 -11.16 -3.59 -15.49
N VAL A 204 -11.03 -2.28 -15.27
CA VAL A 204 -12.03 -1.47 -14.54
C VAL A 204 -13.38 -1.45 -15.28
N VAL A 205 -13.39 -1.26 -16.61
CA VAL A 205 -14.62 -1.29 -17.42
C VAL A 205 -15.30 -2.64 -17.34
N ALA A 206 -14.55 -3.72 -17.42
CA ALA A 206 -15.09 -5.07 -17.47
C ALA A 206 -15.64 -5.55 -16.11
N HIS A 207 -15.02 -5.14 -15.01
CA HIS A 207 -15.25 -5.80 -13.71
C HIS A 207 -15.73 -4.88 -12.58
N VAL A 208 -15.54 -3.56 -12.67
CA VAL A 208 -16.00 -2.63 -11.63
C VAL A 208 -17.40 -2.13 -12.00
N PRO A 209 -18.44 -2.38 -11.18
CA PRO A 209 -19.80 -1.95 -11.47
C PRO A 209 -19.96 -0.44 -11.38
N THR A 210 -20.94 0.07 -12.09
CA THR A 210 -21.38 1.48 -12.04
C THR A 210 -22.24 1.72 -10.81
N LEU A 211 -21.73 1.45 -9.63
CA LEU A 211 -22.44 1.77 -8.39
C LEU A 211 -22.21 3.24 -8.08
N VAL A 212 -23.21 4.06 -8.32
CA VAL A 212 -23.32 5.40 -7.72
C VAL A 212 -24.08 5.19 -6.43
N HIS A 213 -23.43 5.36 -5.30
CA HIS A 213 -24.16 5.42 -4.05
C HIS A 213 -24.94 6.74 -4.07
N GLU A 214 -26.27 6.66 -3.95
CA GLU A 214 -27.03 7.87 -3.64
C GLU A 214 -26.41 8.46 -2.38
N VAL A 215 -25.91 9.69 -2.49
CA VAL A 215 -25.32 10.41 -1.36
C VAL A 215 -26.48 10.81 -0.46
N GLY A 216 -27.02 9.85 0.26
CA GLY A 216 -27.98 10.08 1.35
C GLY A 216 -27.32 10.94 2.44
N GLN A 217 -28.12 11.43 3.37
CA GLN A 217 -27.63 12.24 4.50
C GLN A 217 -26.51 11.54 5.30
N GLU A 218 -26.47 10.20 5.30
CA GLU A 218 -25.42 9.38 5.94
C GLU A 218 -24.02 9.60 5.33
N GLY A 219 -23.90 9.88 4.02
CA GLY A 219 -22.62 10.20 3.39
C GLY A 219 -22.07 11.60 3.72
N ARG A 220 -22.85 12.47 4.37
CA ARG A 220 -22.42 13.83 4.78
C ARG A 220 -21.79 13.88 6.17
N GLY A 221 -21.79 12.79 6.92
CA GLY A 221 -21.25 12.70 8.28
C GLY A 221 -19.73 12.91 8.37
N ARG A 222 -19.27 13.14 9.60
CA ARG A 222 -17.84 13.27 9.94
C ARG A 222 -17.18 11.92 9.79
N VAL A 223 -16.28 11.78 8.80
CA VAL A 223 -15.54 10.53 8.50
C VAL A 223 -14.40 10.29 9.50
N LEU A 224 -13.82 11.36 10.04
CA LEU A 224 -12.70 11.30 10.97
C LEU A 224 -13.17 10.96 12.39
N GLY A 225 -13.47 9.68 12.62
CA GLY A 225 -13.70 9.14 13.96
C GLY A 225 -12.41 8.61 14.60
N PRO A 226 -12.46 8.21 15.89
CA PRO A 226 -11.26 7.74 16.62
C PRO A 226 -10.55 6.59 15.92
N THR A 227 -11.27 5.62 15.38
CA THR A 227 -10.71 4.47 14.67
C THR A 227 -10.02 4.89 13.37
N VAL A 228 -10.63 5.80 12.59
CA VAL A 228 -10.01 6.30 11.35
C VAL A 228 -8.78 7.13 11.66
N ALA A 229 -8.82 7.96 12.73
CA ALA A 229 -7.67 8.75 13.17
C ALA A 229 -6.51 7.83 13.63
N ALA A 230 -6.80 6.80 14.43
CA ALA A 230 -5.81 5.81 14.85
C ALA A 230 -5.21 5.07 13.65
N ALA A 231 -6.06 4.64 12.70
CA ALA A 231 -5.61 3.99 11.47
C ALA A 231 -4.72 4.91 10.62
N ALA A 232 -5.08 6.18 10.48
CA ALA A 232 -4.24 7.17 9.81
C ALA A 232 -2.90 7.38 10.52
N GLY A 233 -2.89 7.43 11.86
CA GLY A 233 -1.67 7.51 12.67
C GLY A 233 -0.76 6.29 12.47
N VAL A 234 -1.32 5.08 12.51
CA VAL A 234 -0.56 3.84 12.22
C VAL A 234 -0.02 3.86 10.79
N ALA A 235 -0.83 4.27 9.81
CA ALA A 235 -0.39 4.38 8.41
C ALA A 235 0.78 5.36 8.25
N ALA A 236 0.68 6.55 8.85
CA ALA A 236 1.73 7.56 8.79
C ALA A 236 3.02 7.06 9.46
N LEU A 237 2.92 6.48 10.66
CA LEU A 237 4.08 5.94 11.37
C LEU A 237 4.76 4.81 10.59
N THR A 238 3.96 3.86 10.04
CA THR A 238 4.48 2.75 9.24
C THR A 238 5.30 3.25 8.05
N PHE A 239 4.78 4.23 7.31
CA PHE A 239 5.46 4.78 6.15
C PHE A 239 6.65 5.67 6.54
N ALA A 240 6.57 6.41 7.64
CA ALA A 240 7.70 7.19 8.14
C ALA A 240 8.88 6.28 8.51
N VAL A 241 8.61 5.21 9.25
CA VAL A 241 9.63 4.23 9.64
C VAL A 241 10.16 3.51 8.41
N MET A 242 9.30 3.04 7.52
CA MET A 242 9.70 2.30 6.32
C MET A 242 10.57 3.14 5.38
N ILE A 243 10.10 4.31 4.98
CA ILE A 243 10.83 5.16 4.02
C ILE A 243 12.09 5.75 4.67
N GLY A 244 12.01 6.19 5.92
CA GLY A 244 13.17 6.70 6.66
C GLY A 244 14.27 5.64 6.79
N THR A 245 13.91 4.42 7.17
CA THR A 245 14.87 3.31 7.31
C THR A 245 15.46 2.90 5.97
N PHE A 246 14.66 2.83 4.90
CA PHE A 246 15.15 2.50 3.56
C PHE A 246 16.13 3.55 3.04
N TYR A 247 15.81 4.83 3.20
CA TYR A 247 16.68 5.92 2.80
C TYR A 247 18.01 5.90 3.57
N LEU A 248 17.95 5.71 4.90
CA LEU A 248 19.16 5.57 5.73
C LEU A 248 20.02 4.39 5.30
N ALA A 249 19.42 3.22 5.12
CA ALA A 249 20.14 2.01 4.73
C ALA A 249 20.81 2.18 3.38
N GLU A 250 20.12 2.74 2.39
CA GLU A 250 20.68 2.96 1.05
C GLU A 250 21.87 3.93 1.07
N GLN A 251 21.75 5.05 1.77
CA GLN A 251 22.85 6.02 1.89
C GLN A 251 24.05 5.44 2.62
N TYR A 252 23.83 4.65 3.68
CA TYR A 252 24.89 4.01 4.43
C TYR A 252 25.62 2.95 3.59
N LEU A 253 24.88 2.05 2.97
CA LEU A 253 25.44 0.97 2.14
C LEU A 253 26.25 1.52 0.97
N GLN A 254 25.78 2.59 0.31
CA GLN A 254 26.51 3.18 -0.82
C GLN A 254 27.71 4.03 -0.40
N LYS A 255 27.56 4.89 0.62
CA LYS A 255 28.58 5.90 0.96
C LYS A 255 29.59 5.42 2.02
N THR A 256 29.20 4.52 2.90
CA THR A 256 30.07 4.05 4.02
C THR A 256 30.61 2.64 3.74
N VAL A 257 29.75 1.74 3.28
CA VAL A 257 30.15 0.36 2.95
C VAL A 257 30.66 0.22 1.51
N HIS A 258 30.47 1.26 0.68
CA HIS A 258 30.89 1.30 -0.72
C HIS A 258 30.23 0.25 -1.62
N TYR A 259 29.01 -0.17 -1.29
CA TYR A 259 28.23 -1.02 -2.20
C TYR A 259 27.87 -0.24 -3.47
N SER A 260 27.81 -0.96 -4.60
CA SER A 260 27.18 -0.40 -5.80
C SER A 260 25.69 -0.12 -5.52
N ALA A 261 25.09 0.76 -6.28
CA ALA A 261 23.65 1.04 -6.18
C ALA A 261 22.82 -0.24 -6.30
N LEU A 262 23.21 -1.16 -7.19
CA LEU A 262 22.57 -2.46 -7.35
C LEU A 262 22.76 -3.35 -6.10
N GLY A 263 23.93 -3.37 -5.50
CA GLY A 263 24.21 -4.13 -4.28
C GLY A 263 23.41 -3.61 -3.08
N ALA A 264 23.32 -2.30 -2.89
CA ALA A 264 22.51 -1.68 -1.85
C ALA A 264 21.02 -1.98 -2.05
N SER A 265 20.52 -1.84 -3.27
CA SER A 265 19.13 -2.16 -3.61
C SER A 265 18.81 -3.66 -3.39
N ALA A 266 19.74 -4.58 -3.64
CA ALA A 266 19.53 -6.01 -3.41
C ALA A 266 19.26 -6.32 -1.92
N VAL A 267 19.90 -5.60 -0.99
CA VAL A 267 19.62 -5.72 0.45
C VAL A 267 18.19 -5.26 0.76
N LEU A 268 17.74 -4.16 0.18
CA LEU A 268 16.40 -3.62 0.41
C LEU A 268 15.30 -4.50 -0.23
N VAL A 269 15.60 -5.18 -1.33
CA VAL A 269 14.72 -6.16 -1.96
C VAL A 269 14.34 -7.28 -1.00
N VAL A 270 15.25 -7.72 -0.14
CA VAL A 270 14.95 -8.73 0.88
C VAL A 270 13.81 -8.24 1.80
N VAL A 271 13.89 -7.00 2.28
CA VAL A 271 12.80 -6.41 3.11
C VAL A 271 11.50 -6.34 2.32
N ALA A 272 11.54 -5.86 1.08
CA ALA A 272 10.36 -5.74 0.23
C ALA A 272 9.68 -7.09 -0.04
N LEU A 273 10.44 -8.17 -0.23
CA LEU A 273 9.91 -9.52 -0.36
C LEU A 273 9.14 -9.97 0.89
N PHE A 274 9.70 -9.74 2.08
CA PHE A 274 9.04 -10.10 3.33
C PHE A 274 7.83 -9.20 3.63
N VAL A 275 7.85 -7.92 3.26
CA VAL A 275 6.67 -7.04 3.29
C VAL A 275 5.56 -7.60 2.42
N GLY A 276 5.87 -7.98 1.17
CA GLY A 276 4.90 -8.56 0.24
C GLY A 276 4.33 -9.89 0.73
N ALA A 277 5.18 -10.77 1.26
CA ALA A 277 4.77 -12.07 1.80
C ALA A 277 3.92 -11.95 3.07
N ALA A 278 4.17 -10.95 3.92
CA ALA A 278 3.43 -10.74 5.15
C ALA A 278 2.00 -10.20 4.92
N ALA A 279 1.75 -9.47 3.84
CA ALA A 279 0.45 -8.84 3.60
C ALA A 279 -0.72 -9.85 3.47
N PRO A 280 -0.63 -10.96 2.71
CA PRO A 280 -1.67 -11.98 2.69
C PRO A 280 -1.84 -12.69 4.04
N LEU A 281 -0.73 -12.94 4.77
CA LEU A 281 -0.77 -13.53 6.11
C LEU A 281 -1.51 -12.62 7.09
N ALA A 282 -1.22 -11.31 7.05
CA ALA A 282 -1.94 -10.30 7.83
C ALA A 282 -3.42 -10.28 7.48
N GLY A 283 -3.78 -10.39 6.20
CA GLY A 283 -5.17 -10.46 5.75
C GLY A 283 -5.94 -11.62 6.36
N GLY A 284 -5.39 -12.83 6.30
CA GLY A 284 -5.98 -14.01 6.92
C GLY A 284 -6.07 -13.92 8.46
N LEU A 285 -5.06 -13.31 9.09
CA LEU A 285 -5.04 -13.14 10.54
C LEU A 285 -6.07 -12.10 11.00
N VAL A 286 -6.19 -11.00 10.25
CA VAL A 286 -7.19 -9.94 10.50
C VAL A 286 -8.61 -10.51 10.41
N ASP A 287 -8.89 -11.35 9.40
CA ASP A 287 -10.21 -11.97 9.20
C ASP A 287 -10.57 -12.95 10.34
N ARG A 288 -9.57 -13.57 10.98
CA ARG A 288 -9.77 -14.54 12.05
C ARG A 288 -9.76 -13.91 13.45
N ARG A 289 -8.88 -12.95 13.70
CA ARG A 289 -8.57 -12.44 15.06
C ARG A 289 -8.74 -10.92 15.20
N GLY A 290 -9.23 -10.25 14.15
CA GLY A 290 -9.39 -8.79 14.13
C GLY A 290 -8.09 -8.04 13.91
N GLU A 291 -8.16 -6.72 13.90
CA GLU A 291 -7.09 -5.82 13.47
C GLU A 291 -5.97 -5.63 14.50
N ARG A 292 -6.29 -5.76 15.80
CA ARG A 292 -5.35 -5.45 16.89
C ARG A 292 -4.12 -6.38 16.88
N MET A 293 -4.35 -7.68 16.78
CA MET A 293 -3.26 -8.67 16.88
C MET A 293 -2.21 -8.52 15.78
N PRO A 294 -2.56 -8.49 14.48
CA PRO A 294 -1.55 -8.30 13.43
C PRO A 294 -0.87 -6.94 13.51
N THR A 295 -1.55 -5.87 13.96
CA THR A 295 -0.93 -4.56 14.16
C THR A 295 0.12 -4.58 15.28
N VAL A 296 -0.19 -5.24 16.41
CA VAL A 296 0.78 -5.41 17.51
C VAL A 296 1.99 -6.23 17.06
N LEU A 297 1.74 -7.39 16.42
CA LEU A 297 2.82 -8.23 15.89
C LEU A 297 3.66 -7.50 14.85
N GLY A 298 3.04 -6.66 14.03
CA GLY A 298 3.72 -5.83 13.05
C GLY A 298 4.70 -4.85 13.69
N PHE A 299 4.25 -4.07 14.67
CA PHE A 299 5.14 -3.12 15.37
C PHE A 299 6.20 -3.82 16.22
N LEU A 300 5.88 -4.94 16.85
CA LEU A 300 6.87 -5.74 17.58
C LEU A 300 7.95 -6.29 16.65
N GLY A 301 7.58 -6.90 15.52
CA GLY A 301 8.53 -7.44 14.56
C GLY A 301 9.43 -6.37 13.96
N ALA A 302 8.84 -5.27 13.48
CA ALA A 302 9.61 -4.15 12.93
C ALA A 302 10.50 -3.49 13.99
N GLY A 303 9.95 -3.20 15.17
CA GLY A 303 10.67 -2.55 16.27
C GLY A 303 11.82 -3.39 16.79
N LEU A 304 11.61 -4.70 17.04
CA LEU A 304 12.67 -5.60 17.51
C LEU A 304 13.76 -5.81 16.46
N GLY A 305 13.41 -5.98 15.19
CA GLY A 305 14.40 -6.10 14.13
C GLY A 305 15.28 -4.86 14.00
N MET A 306 14.69 -3.66 14.08
CA MET A 306 15.42 -2.40 14.07
C MET A 306 16.26 -2.22 15.35
N ALA A 307 15.74 -2.63 16.52
CA ALA A 307 16.49 -2.57 17.78
C ALA A 307 17.74 -3.46 17.75
N ILE A 308 17.68 -4.63 17.14
CA ILE A 308 18.85 -5.50 16.94
C ILE A 308 19.91 -4.78 16.09
N LEU A 309 19.52 -4.17 14.98
CA LEU A 309 20.42 -3.42 14.10
C LEU A 309 20.92 -2.10 14.75
N ALA A 310 20.22 -1.60 15.76
CA ALA A 310 20.63 -0.42 16.49
C ALA A 310 21.73 -0.69 17.54
N ILE A 311 22.05 -1.96 17.84
CA ILE A 311 23.09 -2.31 18.83
C ILE A 311 24.45 -1.91 18.26
N PRO A 312 25.24 -1.07 18.98
CA PRO A 312 26.61 -0.75 18.56
C PRO A 312 27.47 -2.01 18.43
N GLY A 313 28.18 -2.15 17.32
CA GLY A 313 29.00 -3.31 17.02
C GLY A 313 28.30 -4.42 16.21
N VAL A 314 27.00 -4.35 16.01
CA VAL A 314 26.31 -5.18 15.00
C VAL A 314 26.72 -4.67 13.62
N SER A 315 27.36 -5.55 12.82
CA SER A 315 27.69 -5.22 11.44
C SER A 315 26.42 -5.04 10.60
N LEU A 316 26.32 -3.92 9.89
CA LEU A 316 25.18 -3.61 9.00
C LEU A 316 25.39 -4.16 7.58
N ASP A 317 26.46 -4.89 7.32
CA ASP A 317 26.85 -5.44 6.04
C ASP A 317 27.05 -6.97 6.05
N GLY A 318 26.83 -7.61 7.21
CA GLY A 318 27.04 -9.03 7.42
C GLY A 318 25.78 -9.90 7.36
N ILE A 319 25.96 -11.21 7.56
CA ILE A 319 24.89 -12.22 7.63
C ILE A 319 23.87 -11.87 8.74
N GLY A 320 24.33 -11.29 9.86
CA GLY A 320 23.47 -10.84 10.95
C GLY A 320 22.44 -9.78 10.54
N THR A 321 22.81 -8.92 9.60
CA THR A 321 21.88 -7.95 9.00
C THR A 321 20.71 -8.66 8.31
N GLY A 322 21.00 -9.73 7.53
CA GLY A 322 19.98 -10.51 6.84
C GLY A 322 18.92 -11.07 7.80
N PHE A 323 19.32 -11.59 8.95
CA PHE A 323 18.38 -12.12 9.96
C PHE A 323 17.50 -11.02 10.58
N ALA A 324 18.02 -9.81 10.80
CA ALA A 324 17.24 -8.71 11.33
C ALA A 324 16.30 -8.07 10.29
N LEU A 325 16.62 -8.15 8.99
CA LEU A 325 15.77 -7.65 7.91
C LEU A 325 14.47 -8.47 7.77
N ILE A 326 14.48 -9.76 8.12
CA ILE A 326 13.28 -10.62 8.06
C ILE A 326 12.17 -10.10 8.99
N PRO A 327 12.37 -9.94 10.31
CA PRO A 327 11.33 -9.42 11.20
C PRO A 327 10.94 -7.98 10.88
N ILE A 328 11.85 -7.14 10.33
CA ILE A 328 11.51 -5.80 9.86
C ILE A 328 10.52 -5.89 8.70
N GLY A 329 10.83 -6.67 7.67
CA GLY A 329 9.97 -6.82 6.50
C GLY A 329 8.61 -7.45 6.83
N LEU A 330 8.61 -8.56 7.57
CA LEU A 330 7.37 -9.19 8.03
C LEU A 330 6.54 -8.25 8.90
N GLY A 331 7.19 -7.54 9.83
CA GLY A 331 6.53 -6.59 10.73
C GLY A 331 5.88 -5.46 9.97
N LEU A 332 6.61 -4.77 9.09
CA LEU A 332 6.07 -3.69 8.28
C LEU A 332 4.93 -4.17 7.38
N GLY A 333 5.06 -5.35 6.74
CA GLY A 333 4.03 -5.91 5.88
C GLY A 333 2.72 -6.24 6.63
N MET A 334 2.82 -6.65 7.90
CA MET A 334 1.65 -6.92 8.73
C MET A 334 0.85 -5.69 9.10
N LEU A 335 1.37 -4.47 8.93
CA LEU A 335 0.70 -3.23 9.28
C LEU A 335 -0.25 -2.69 8.19
N PHE A 336 -0.08 -3.10 6.94
CA PHE A 336 -0.86 -2.53 5.82
C PHE A 336 -2.34 -2.89 5.85
N VAL A 337 -2.65 -4.15 6.13
CA VAL A 337 -4.00 -4.71 6.05
C VAL A 337 -4.89 -4.28 7.20
N PRO A 338 -4.48 -4.42 8.48
CA PRO A 338 -5.35 -4.09 9.61
C PRO A 338 -5.75 -2.62 9.63
N VAL A 339 -4.84 -1.72 9.24
CA VAL A 339 -5.08 -0.28 9.14
C VAL A 339 -6.20 0.04 8.16
N SER A 340 -6.11 -0.51 6.95
CA SER A 340 -7.10 -0.26 5.89
C SER A 340 -8.46 -0.86 6.26
N ARG A 341 -8.49 -2.09 6.80
CA ARG A 341 -9.74 -2.74 7.21
C ARG A 341 -10.39 -2.02 8.39
N ALA A 342 -9.63 -1.65 9.42
CA ALA A 342 -10.17 -0.94 10.58
C ALA A 342 -10.86 0.36 10.18
N ALA A 343 -10.23 1.15 9.31
CA ALA A 343 -10.77 2.42 8.87
C ALA A 343 -12.02 2.24 8.00
N LEU A 344 -12.00 1.31 7.04
CA LEU A 344 -13.13 1.06 6.14
C LEU A 344 -14.32 0.44 6.86
N ASN A 345 -14.09 -0.49 7.79
CA ASN A 345 -15.18 -1.13 8.55
C ASN A 345 -15.78 -0.20 9.64
N ALA A 346 -15.08 0.88 10.01
CA ALA A 346 -15.58 1.88 10.97
C ALA A 346 -16.49 2.94 10.31
N THR A 347 -16.69 2.87 8.99
CA THR A 347 -17.41 3.89 8.23
C THR A 347 -18.38 3.27 7.24
N PRO A 348 -19.50 3.96 6.89
CA PRO A 348 -20.42 3.51 5.84
C PRO A 348 -19.70 3.39 4.49
N ASP A 349 -20.14 2.46 3.65
CA ASP A 349 -19.57 2.22 2.31
C ASP A 349 -19.58 3.47 1.43
N ALA A 350 -20.61 4.33 1.57
CA ALA A 350 -20.71 5.62 0.88
C ALA A 350 -19.58 6.62 1.23
N SER A 351 -18.76 6.33 2.25
CA SER A 351 -17.65 7.19 2.70
C SER A 351 -16.27 6.57 2.42
N HIS A 352 -16.21 5.39 1.80
CA HIS A 352 -14.95 4.65 1.59
C HIS A 352 -13.96 5.41 0.71
N GLY A 353 -14.40 6.24 -0.24
CA GLY A 353 -13.54 7.10 -1.04
C GLY A 353 -12.77 8.10 -0.18
N ARG A 354 -13.45 8.81 0.73
CA ARG A 354 -12.83 9.78 1.66
C ARG A 354 -11.91 9.09 2.66
N VAL A 355 -12.31 7.93 3.21
CA VAL A 355 -11.46 7.13 4.11
C VAL A 355 -10.19 6.70 3.41
N SER A 356 -10.30 6.19 2.18
CA SER A 356 -9.16 5.78 1.35
C SER A 356 -8.22 6.95 1.07
N ALA A 357 -8.76 8.14 0.80
CA ALA A 357 -7.98 9.37 0.62
C ALA A 357 -7.22 9.77 1.90
N ILE A 358 -7.88 9.70 3.07
CA ILE A 358 -7.25 9.98 4.38
C ILE A 358 -6.07 9.03 4.62
N LEU A 359 -6.27 7.72 4.41
CA LEU A 359 -5.20 6.73 4.59
C LEU A 359 -4.04 6.94 3.62
N SER A 360 -4.33 7.25 2.36
CA SER A 360 -3.30 7.53 1.35
C SER A 360 -2.52 8.80 1.67
N ALA A 361 -3.20 9.87 2.09
CA ALA A 361 -2.56 11.10 2.55
C ALA A 361 -1.68 10.87 3.78
N ALA A 362 -2.16 10.09 4.76
CA ALA A 362 -1.40 9.73 5.96
C ALA A 362 -0.11 8.97 5.60
N ARG A 363 -0.17 8.04 4.66
CA ARG A 363 1.01 7.31 4.14
C ARG A 363 2.01 8.25 3.50
N LEU A 364 1.57 9.15 2.61
CA LEU A 364 2.45 10.10 1.92
C LEU A 364 3.10 11.10 2.91
N LEU A 365 2.33 11.62 3.87
CA LEU A 365 2.86 12.48 4.93
C LEU A 365 3.89 11.74 5.78
N GLY A 366 3.58 10.50 6.18
CA GLY A 366 4.51 9.64 6.90
C GLY A 366 5.80 9.43 6.12
N ALA A 367 5.70 9.08 4.85
CA ALA A 367 6.86 8.89 3.98
C ALA A 367 7.74 10.16 3.88
N ALA A 368 7.11 11.33 3.71
CA ALA A 368 7.81 12.61 3.65
C ALA A 368 8.51 12.94 4.98
N ILE A 369 7.85 12.73 6.12
CA ILE A 369 8.43 12.91 7.45
C ILE A 369 9.61 11.97 7.65
N GLY A 370 9.46 10.68 7.32
CA GLY A 370 10.51 9.67 7.47
C GLY A 370 11.74 10.00 6.63
N ALA A 371 11.55 10.35 5.36
CA ALA A 371 12.63 10.77 4.47
C ALA A 371 13.33 12.05 4.97
N GLY A 372 12.54 13.04 5.43
CA GLY A 372 13.07 14.30 5.97
C GLY A 372 13.91 14.09 7.23
N LEU A 373 13.42 13.27 8.20
CA LEU A 373 14.16 12.93 9.41
C LEU A 373 15.43 12.14 9.11
N ALA A 374 15.37 11.19 8.18
CA ALA A 374 16.53 10.43 7.74
C ALA A 374 17.56 11.32 7.03
N GLY A 375 17.11 12.24 6.17
CA GLY A 375 17.98 13.24 5.53
C GLY A 375 18.63 14.18 6.55
N ALA A 376 17.89 14.65 7.54
CA ALA A 376 18.41 15.49 8.63
C ALA A 376 19.45 14.73 9.49
N ALA A 377 19.18 13.45 9.81
CA ALA A 377 20.14 12.62 10.55
C ALA A 377 21.47 12.45 9.77
N LEU A 378 21.41 12.39 8.44
CA LEU A 378 22.58 12.22 7.57
C LEU A 378 23.31 13.54 7.23
N SER A 379 22.87 14.70 7.71
CA SER A 379 23.47 16.01 7.39
C SER A 379 24.95 16.10 7.77
N GLY A 380 25.37 15.35 8.82
CA GLY A 380 26.76 15.19 9.24
C GLY A 380 27.55 14.06 8.56
N GLY A 381 26.93 13.40 7.56
CA GLY A 381 27.46 12.22 6.88
C GLY A 381 26.94 10.90 7.45
N PRO A 382 26.89 9.84 6.61
CA PRO A 382 26.39 8.53 7.01
C PRO A 382 27.44 7.71 7.80
N SER A 383 27.61 8.00 9.08
CA SER A 383 28.43 7.18 9.97
C SER A 383 27.65 6.02 10.56
N SER A 384 28.32 4.94 10.97
CA SER A 384 27.69 3.81 11.66
C SER A 384 26.91 4.26 12.89
N SER A 385 27.47 5.18 13.70
CA SER A 385 26.81 5.71 14.90
C SER A 385 25.52 6.47 14.58
N THR A 386 25.51 7.25 13.50
CA THR A 386 24.31 7.94 13.01
C THR A 386 23.21 6.95 12.62
N VAL A 387 23.57 5.88 11.91
CA VAL A 387 22.62 4.86 11.47
C VAL A 387 22.10 4.05 12.66
N HIS A 388 22.96 3.63 13.60
CA HIS A 388 22.51 2.94 14.81
C HIS A 388 21.54 3.80 15.64
N THR A 389 21.84 5.11 15.83
CA THR A 389 20.96 6.04 16.53
C THR A 389 19.61 6.20 15.83
N ALA A 390 19.60 6.37 14.50
CA ALA A 390 18.38 6.50 13.74
C ALA A 390 17.52 5.21 13.76
N LEU A 391 18.15 4.03 13.71
CA LEU A 391 17.47 2.75 13.89
C LEU A 391 16.90 2.59 15.30
N ALA A 392 17.61 3.06 16.34
CA ALA A 392 17.10 3.08 17.71
C ALA A 392 15.85 3.97 17.84
N VAL A 393 15.86 5.15 17.22
CA VAL A 393 14.70 6.05 17.18
C VAL A 393 13.52 5.41 16.44
N ALA A 394 13.77 4.76 15.29
CA ALA A 394 12.75 4.05 14.54
C ALA A 394 12.16 2.88 15.34
N ALA A 395 13.00 2.09 16.01
CA ALA A 395 12.56 1.02 16.91
C ALA A 395 11.72 1.57 18.08
N GLY A 396 12.20 2.62 18.73
CA GLY A 396 11.47 3.32 19.80
C GLY A 396 10.12 3.84 19.32
N SER A 397 10.04 4.41 18.13
CA SER A 397 8.80 4.89 17.55
C SER A 397 7.79 3.75 17.32
N CYS A 398 8.24 2.58 16.82
CA CYS A 398 7.39 1.40 16.69
C CYS A 398 6.85 0.92 18.04
N LEU A 399 7.71 0.84 19.05
CA LEU A 399 7.34 0.25 20.35
C LEU A 399 6.57 1.26 21.22
N LEU A 400 6.99 2.52 21.31
CA LEU A 400 6.42 3.51 22.23
C LEU A 400 5.23 4.26 21.65
N VAL A 401 5.13 4.40 20.32
CA VAL A 401 4.03 5.07 19.65
C VAL A 401 3.13 4.06 18.94
N GLY A 402 3.72 3.13 18.21
CA GLY A 402 2.99 2.15 17.42
C GLY A 402 2.13 1.20 18.25
N LEU A 403 2.66 0.64 19.35
CA LEU A 403 1.89 -0.28 20.20
C LEU A 403 0.69 0.39 20.91
N PRO A 404 0.79 1.60 21.48
CA PRO A 404 -0.38 2.34 21.98
C PRO A 404 -1.43 2.63 20.91
N LEU A 405 -1.02 2.97 19.69
CA LEU A 405 -1.95 3.14 18.57
C LEU A 405 -2.64 1.82 18.21
N ALA A 406 -1.90 0.71 18.16
CA ALA A 406 -2.45 -0.62 17.92
C ALA A 406 -3.47 -1.05 18.99
N ALA A 407 -3.28 -0.61 20.24
CA ALA A 407 -4.21 -0.90 21.35
C ALA A 407 -5.59 -0.24 21.18
N GLN A 408 -5.70 0.77 20.33
CA GLN A 408 -6.98 1.42 20.01
C GLN A 408 -7.83 0.57 19.05
N PHE A 409 -7.21 -0.34 18.28
CA PHE A 409 -7.95 -1.30 17.48
C PHE A 409 -8.56 -2.39 18.39
N GLY A 410 -9.85 -2.69 18.19
CA GLY A 410 -10.55 -3.68 19.02
C GLY A 410 -11.24 -3.10 20.26
N ARG A 411 -11.14 -1.82 20.55
CA ARG A 411 -12.11 -1.10 21.36
C ARG A 411 -13.32 -0.79 20.48
N ALA A 412 -13.99 -1.87 20.02
CA ALA A 412 -15.20 -1.72 19.22
C ALA A 412 -16.22 -0.91 20.03
N LEU A 413 -16.56 0.26 19.54
CA LEU A 413 -17.84 0.87 19.88
C LEU A 413 -18.92 -0.14 19.46
N PRO A 414 -19.96 -0.39 20.30
CA PRO A 414 -21.04 -1.26 19.92
C PRO A 414 -21.58 -0.81 18.57
N ARG A 415 -21.75 -1.75 17.64
CA ARG A 415 -22.39 -1.52 16.35
C ARG A 415 -23.69 -0.75 16.63
N PRO A 416 -24.01 0.37 15.96
CA PRO A 416 -25.35 0.91 16.02
C PRO A 416 -26.26 -0.21 15.54
N GLN A 417 -27.12 -0.70 16.44
CA GLN A 417 -28.20 -1.60 16.08
C GLN A 417 -29.07 -0.79 15.13
N VAL A 418 -29.10 -1.21 13.87
CA VAL A 418 -30.08 -0.73 12.92
C VAL A 418 -31.41 -1.26 13.44
N ALA A 419 -32.22 -0.34 14.00
CA ALA A 419 -33.59 -0.58 14.36
C ALA A 419 -34.48 -0.54 13.12
#